data_59c3f911af8a9d435d2e7f8c80aeb9a8
#
_entry.id   59c3f911af8a9d435d2e7f8c80aeb9a8
#
_cell.length_a   1.000
_cell.length_b   1.000
_cell.length_c   1.000
_cell.angle_alpha   90.00
_cell.angle_beta   90.00
_cell.angle_gamma   90.00
#
_symmetry.space_group_name_H-M   'P 1'
#
loop_
_entity.id
_entity.type
_entity.pdbx_description
1 polymer ?
#
loop_
_entity_poly.entity_id
_entity_poly.type
_entity_poly.pdbx_seq_one_letter_code
_entity_poly.pdbx_strand_id
1 'polypeptide(L)'
;MLILDTHALYWWVNHTPDKLGQQQIDAIETAESLAVSAMTCWEMAWLVKHGRIALKLPVSEWLNQVEENGVAIIPVSRAIAERAVTLSEHHKDPVDRIIIATTIEHQAQLLSVDARFPDYQELAGLLV
;
A
#
# COMPACT_ATOMS: atom_id res chain seq x y z
N MET A 1 -12.55 -4.82 -0.98
CA MET A 1 -11.40 -4.32 -0.20
C MET A 1 -10.46 -3.57 -1.14
N LEU A 2 -10.05 -2.41 -0.71
CA LEU A 2 -9.04 -1.61 -1.43
C LEU A 2 -7.75 -1.61 -0.61
N ILE A 3 -6.65 -2.06 -1.22
CA ILE A 3 -5.33 -2.04 -0.62
C ILE A 3 -4.60 -0.80 -1.13
N LEU A 4 -3.95 -0.07 -0.22
CA LEU A 4 -3.16 1.10 -0.56
C LEU A 4 -1.67 0.74 -0.53
N ASP A 5 -0.90 1.23 -1.50
CA ASP A 5 0.55 1.15 -1.38
C ASP A 5 1.04 2.17 -0.35
N THR A 6 2.32 2.11 -0.02
CA THR A 6 2.87 2.90 1.09
C THR A 6 2.71 4.40 0.88
N HIS A 7 3.05 4.91 -0.30
CA HIS A 7 2.95 6.34 -0.56
C HIS A 7 1.50 6.81 -0.66
N ALA A 8 0.60 6.00 -1.22
CA ALA A 8 -0.83 6.33 -1.26
C ALA A 8 -1.38 6.47 0.16
N LEU A 9 -1.04 5.55 1.06
CA LEU A 9 -1.42 5.64 2.46
C LEU A 9 -0.89 6.93 3.10
N TYR A 10 0.38 7.19 2.95
CA TYR A 10 1.04 8.36 3.55
C TYR A 10 0.42 9.66 3.05
N TRP A 11 0.25 9.80 1.73
CA TRP A 11 -0.31 11.03 1.16
C TRP A 11 -1.77 11.23 1.54
N TRP A 12 -2.54 10.15 1.61
CA TRP A 12 -3.95 10.24 2.00
C TRP A 12 -4.09 10.65 3.47
N VAL A 13 -3.40 9.99 4.38
CA VAL A 13 -3.49 10.27 5.82
C VAL A 13 -3.00 11.68 6.14
N ASN A 14 -1.91 12.11 5.50
CA ASN A 14 -1.34 13.43 5.74
C ASN A 14 -1.97 14.54 4.91
N HIS A 15 -2.96 14.22 4.07
CA HIS A 15 -3.61 15.19 3.18
C HIS A 15 -2.59 15.97 2.35
N THR A 16 -1.56 15.29 1.83
CA THR A 16 -0.51 15.92 1.04
C THR A 16 -1.09 16.51 -0.25
N PRO A 17 -0.94 17.84 -0.50
CA PRO A 17 -1.56 18.45 -1.67
C PRO A 17 -0.97 17.91 -2.98
N ASP A 18 -1.82 17.79 -4.00
CA ASP A 18 -1.43 17.49 -5.39
C ASP A 18 -0.73 16.15 -5.61
N LYS A 19 -0.83 15.21 -4.66
CA LYS A 19 -0.23 13.89 -4.79
C LYS A 19 -1.24 12.82 -5.20
N LEU A 20 -2.47 12.90 -4.70
CA LEU A 20 -3.56 12.02 -5.10
C LEU A 20 -4.58 12.81 -5.91
N GLY A 21 -5.02 12.25 -7.03
CA GLY A 21 -6.11 12.81 -7.81
C GLY A 21 -7.46 12.62 -7.12
N GLN A 22 -8.46 13.40 -7.53
CA GLN A 22 -9.78 13.32 -6.92
C GLN A 22 -10.40 11.93 -7.07
N GLN A 23 -10.20 11.27 -8.23
CA GLN A 23 -10.70 9.91 -8.44
C GLN A 23 -10.09 8.93 -7.43
N GLN A 24 -8.81 9.08 -7.12
CA GLN A 24 -8.12 8.23 -6.15
C GLN A 24 -8.64 8.48 -4.73
N ILE A 25 -8.82 9.74 -4.35
CA ILE A 25 -9.40 10.10 -3.05
C ILE A 25 -10.82 9.55 -2.94
N ASP A 26 -11.63 9.70 -3.95
CA ASP A 26 -13.00 9.18 -3.97
C ASP A 26 -13.01 7.64 -3.83
N ALA A 27 -12.09 6.96 -4.52
CA ALA A 27 -11.98 5.50 -4.41
C ALA A 27 -11.66 5.06 -2.96
N ILE A 28 -10.78 5.78 -2.28
CA ILE A 28 -10.45 5.50 -0.89
C ILE A 28 -11.66 5.74 0.01
N GLU A 29 -12.32 6.88 -0.15
CA GLU A 29 -13.42 7.30 0.73
C GLU A 29 -14.68 6.48 0.54
N THR A 30 -14.89 5.88 -0.64
CA THR A 30 -16.06 5.06 -0.95
C THR A 30 -15.80 3.56 -0.82
N ALA A 31 -14.57 3.13 -0.57
CA ALA A 31 -14.25 1.73 -0.42
C ALA A 31 -14.99 1.10 0.76
N GLU A 32 -15.50 -0.12 0.58
CA GLU A 32 -16.16 -0.84 1.67
C GLU A 32 -15.21 -1.16 2.82
N SER A 33 -13.95 -1.44 2.47
CA SER A 33 -12.89 -1.68 3.46
C SER A 33 -11.53 -1.27 2.88
N LEU A 34 -10.67 -0.78 3.77
CA LEU A 34 -9.31 -0.37 3.43
C LEU A 34 -8.31 -1.27 4.14
N ALA A 35 -7.21 -1.55 3.48
CA ALA A 35 -6.14 -2.33 4.07
C ALA A 35 -4.78 -1.90 3.51
N VAL A 36 -3.73 -2.25 4.25
CA VAL A 36 -2.34 -2.13 3.80
C VAL A 36 -1.60 -3.40 4.15
N SER A 37 -0.53 -3.70 3.44
CA SER A 37 0.37 -4.80 3.78
C SER A 37 1.15 -4.46 5.06
N ALA A 38 1.47 -5.48 5.86
CA ALA A 38 2.42 -5.34 6.96
C ALA A 38 3.77 -4.77 6.48
N MET A 39 4.15 -5.02 5.22
CA MET A 39 5.36 -4.44 4.65
C MET A 39 5.28 -2.92 4.48
N THR A 40 4.09 -2.38 4.36
CA THR A 40 3.90 -0.92 4.40
C THR A 40 4.33 -0.34 5.76
N CYS A 41 4.04 -1.06 6.84
CA CYS A 41 4.50 -0.64 8.18
C CYS A 41 6.03 -0.64 8.27
N TRP A 42 6.67 -1.66 7.73
CA TRP A 42 8.14 -1.72 7.65
C TRP A 42 8.69 -0.55 6.83
N GLU A 43 8.12 -0.31 5.67
CA GLU A 43 8.59 0.76 4.78
C GLU A 43 8.39 2.14 5.41
N MET A 44 7.26 2.39 6.07
CA MET A 44 7.03 3.65 6.78
C MET A 44 8.10 3.87 7.86
N ALA A 45 8.36 2.85 8.67
CA ALA A 45 9.39 2.95 9.70
C ALA A 45 10.78 3.19 9.11
N TRP A 46 11.10 2.52 8.00
CA TRP A 46 12.35 2.68 7.29
C TRP A 46 12.50 4.10 6.72
N LEU A 47 11.44 4.63 6.09
CA LEU A 47 11.45 5.98 5.52
C LEU A 47 11.65 7.06 6.59
N VAL A 48 10.97 6.91 7.72
CA VAL A 48 11.14 7.84 8.87
C VAL A 48 12.57 7.77 9.41
N LYS A 49 13.09 6.57 9.61
CA LYS A 49 14.45 6.38 10.15
C LYS A 49 15.51 7.03 9.26
N HIS A 50 15.32 6.99 7.94
CA HIS A 50 16.29 7.51 6.98
C HIS A 50 16.00 8.94 6.53
N GLY A 51 15.07 9.63 7.22
CA GLY A 51 14.77 11.03 6.94
C GLY A 51 14.11 11.29 5.58
N ARG A 52 13.51 10.26 4.98
CA ARG A 52 12.85 10.37 3.67
C ARG A 52 11.45 10.95 3.77
N ILE A 53 10.79 10.76 4.91
CA ILE A 53 9.51 11.37 5.26
C ILE A 53 9.56 11.83 6.70
N ALA A 54 8.70 12.79 7.04
CA ALA A 54 8.54 13.28 8.39
C ALA A 54 7.08 13.13 8.82
N LEU A 55 6.88 12.58 10.01
CA LEU A 55 5.57 12.43 10.62
C LEU A 55 5.49 13.34 11.85
N LYS A 56 4.28 13.79 12.18
CA LYS A 56 4.02 14.60 13.39
C LYS A 56 4.03 13.77 14.66
N LEU A 57 3.93 12.45 14.53
CA LEU A 57 3.89 11.48 15.63
C LEU A 57 5.01 10.46 15.44
N PRO A 58 5.47 9.80 16.52
CA PRO A 58 6.27 8.59 16.34
C PRO A 58 5.56 7.59 15.44
N VAL A 59 6.33 6.83 14.66
CA VAL A 59 5.75 5.95 13.63
C VAL A 59 4.77 4.93 14.21
N SER A 60 5.06 4.39 15.41
CA SER A 60 4.15 3.43 16.06
C SER A 60 2.80 4.05 16.38
N GLU A 61 2.79 5.29 16.88
CA GLU A 61 1.54 5.99 17.17
C GLU A 61 0.78 6.34 15.89
N TRP A 62 1.50 6.74 14.85
CA TRP A 62 0.91 7.04 13.55
C TRP A 62 0.23 5.79 12.96
N LEU A 63 0.89 4.64 13.02
CA LEU A 63 0.33 3.37 12.54
C LEU A 63 -0.85 2.91 13.40
N ASN A 64 -0.79 3.12 14.71
CA ASN A 64 -1.93 2.83 15.60
C ASN A 64 -3.17 3.65 15.19
N GLN A 65 -2.99 4.92 14.87
CA GLN A 65 -4.10 5.76 14.40
C GLN A 65 -4.65 5.28 13.05
N VAL A 66 -3.80 4.81 12.17
CA VAL A 66 -4.22 4.22 10.89
C VAL A 66 -5.16 3.05 11.15
N GLU A 67 -4.79 2.13 12.04
CA GLU A 67 -5.65 0.99 12.41
C GLU A 67 -6.94 1.44 13.08
N GLU A 68 -6.86 2.38 14.02
CA GLU A 68 -8.03 2.90 14.73
C GLU A 68 -9.05 3.55 13.79
N ASN A 69 -8.58 4.09 12.67
CA ASN A 69 -9.44 4.70 11.65
C ASN A 69 -9.95 3.68 10.62
N GLY A 70 -9.80 2.39 10.89
CA GLY A 70 -10.44 1.35 10.10
C GLY A 70 -9.60 0.76 8.99
N VAL A 71 -8.30 1.07 8.90
CA VAL A 71 -7.41 0.46 7.93
C VAL A 71 -6.83 -0.83 8.51
N ALA A 72 -7.14 -1.97 7.89
CA ALA A 72 -6.61 -3.25 8.34
C ALA A 72 -5.15 -3.41 7.90
N ILE A 73 -4.34 -4.05 8.73
CA ILE A 73 -2.97 -4.42 8.37
C ILE A 73 -2.94 -5.91 8.07
N ILE A 74 -2.61 -6.26 6.84
CA ILE A 74 -2.60 -7.64 6.36
C ILE A 74 -1.22 -8.24 6.58
N PRO A 75 -1.12 -9.32 7.37
CA PRO A 75 0.18 -9.98 7.58
C PRO A 75 0.69 -10.61 6.28
N VAL A 76 2.01 -10.72 6.17
CA VAL A 76 2.64 -11.43 5.06
C VAL A 76 2.58 -12.93 5.34
N SER A 77 1.64 -13.60 4.68
CA SER A 77 1.52 -15.05 4.80
C SER A 77 2.57 -15.76 3.94
N ARG A 78 2.73 -17.06 4.17
CA ARG A 78 3.57 -17.90 3.32
C ARG A 78 3.14 -17.81 1.85
N ALA A 79 1.84 -17.86 1.57
CA ALA A 79 1.30 -17.79 0.21
C ALA A 79 1.66 -16.46 -0.46
N ILE A 80 1.52 -15.35 0.27
CA ILE A 80 1.89 -14.02 -0.24
C ILE A 80 3.39 -13.96 -0.53
N ALA A 81 4.22 -14.44 0.38
CA ALA A 81 5.66 -14.43 0.21
C ALA A 81 6.10 -15.24 -1.02
N GLU A 82 5.55 -16.44 -1.20
CA GLU A 82 5.85 -17.28 -2.36
C GLU A 82 5.38 -16.64 -3.66
N ARG A 83 4.17 -16.10 -3.68
CA ARG A 83 3.64 -15.42 -4.87
C ARG A 83 4.49 -14.21 -5.27
N ALA A 84 4.96 -13.45 -4.31
CA ALA A 84 5.80 -12.28 -4.58
C ALA A 84 7.04 -12.63 -5.41
N VAL A 85 7.60 -13.80 -5.21
CA VAL A 85 8.77 -14.29 -5.97
C VAL A 85 8.38 -14.66 -7.40
N THR A 86 7.18 -15.16 -7.63
CA THR A 86 6.71 -15.63 -8.94
C THR A 86 6.20 -14.55 -9.87
N LEU A 87 6.03 -13.32 -9.39
CA LEU A 87 5.55 -12.21 -10.21
C LEU A 87 6.52 -11.87 -11.34
N SER A 88 5.97 -11.29 -12.41
CA SER A 88 6.77 -10.73 -13.51
C SER A 88 7.85 -9.79 -12.96
N GLU A 89 9.01 -9.77 -13.63
CA GLU A 89 10.17 -9.01 -13.11
C GLU A 89 10.25 -7.62 -13.72
N HIS A 90 9.28 -6.74 -13.42
CA HIS A 90 9.30 -5.36 -13.86
C HIS A 90 10.16 -4.47 -12.97
N HIS A 91 10.26 -4.81 -11.68
CA HIS A 91 11.22 -4.21 -10.76
C HIS A 91 11.49 -5.17 -9.60
N LYS A 92 12.52 -4.88 -8.81
CA LYS A 92 13.02 -5.80 -7.79
C LYS A 92 12.70 -5.39 -6.36
N ASP A 93 11.96 -4.30 -6.15
CA ASP A 93 11.64 -3.84 -4.81
C ASP A 93 10.76 -4.88 -4.10
N PRO A 94 11.27 -5.52 -3.03
CA PRO A 94 10.51 -6.57 -2.34
C PRO A 94 9.21 -6.06 -1.73
N VAL A 95 9.19 -4.83 -1.24
CA VAL A 95 7.98 -4.25 -0.63
C VAL A 95 6.85 -4.16 -1.66
N ASP A 96 7.15 -3.60 -2.83
CA ASP A 96 6.15 -3.47 -3.89
C ASP A 96 5.66 -4.83 -4.38
N ARG A 97 6.57 -5.79 -4.54
CA ARG A 97 6.22 -7.15 -4.95
C ARG A 97 5.30 -7.82 -3.93
N ILE A 98 5.54 -7.62 -2.64
CA ILE A 98 4.69 -8.17 -1.59
C ILE A 98 3.33 -7.48 -1.57
N ILE A 99 3.26 -6.16 -1.80
CA ILE A 99 1.98 -5.45 -1.90
C ILE A 99 1.14 -6.01 -3.06
N ILE A 100 1.75 -6.21 -4.22
CA ILE A 100 1.08 -6.81 -5.39
C ILE A 100 0.58 -8.21 -5.06
N ALA A 101 1.44 -9.05 -4.48
CA ALA A 101 1.07 -10.42 -4.10
C ALA A 101 -0.08 -10.44 -3.10
N THR A 102 -0.08 -9.53 -2.14
CA THR A 102 -1.15 -9.38 -1.15
C THR A 102 -2.48 -9.07 -1.85
N THR A 103 -2.45 -8.17 -2.81
CA THR A 103 -3.63 -7.79 -3.59
C THR A 103 -4.22 -9.00 -4.33
N ILE A 104 -3.36 -9.78 -4.97
CA ILE A 104 -3.80 -10.96 -5.74
C ILE A 104 -4.35 -12.03 -4.81
N GLU A 105 -3.66 -12.36 -3.73
CA GLU A 105 -4.08 -13.40 -2.80
C GLU A 105 -5.41 -13.07 -2.11
N HIS A 106 -5.68 -11.80 -1.86
CA HIS A 106 -6.94 -11.35 -1.25
C HIS A 106 -8.02 -11.01 -2.27
N GLN A 107 -7.74 -11.16 -3.57
CA GLN A 107 -8.69 -10.79 -4.63
C GLN A 107 -9.23 -9.38 -4.43
N ALA A 108 -8.34 -8.48 -4.04
CA ALA A 108 -8.65 -7.08 -3.73
C ALA A 108 -8.34 -6.17 -4.92
N GLN A 109 -8.70 -4.90 -4.79
CA GLN A 109 -8.20 -3.85 -5.66
C GLN A 109 -7.00 -3.17 -5.02
N LEU A 110 -6.16 -2.57 -5.84
CA LEU A 110 -4.94 -1.89 -5.40
C LEU A 110 -4.94 -0.46 -5.92
N LEU A 111 -4.72 0.49 -5.01
CA LEU A 111 -4.44 1.87 -5.37
C LEU A 111 -2.95 2.11 -5.17
N SER A 112 -2.26 2.32 -6.28
CA SER A 112 -0.83 2.59 -6.29
C SER A 112 -0.55 3.87 -7.08
N VAL A 113 0.49 4.57 -6.64
CA VAL A 113 1.00 5.76 -7.33
C VAL A 113 2.28 5.46 -8.11
N ASP A 114 2.74 4.21 -8.08
CA ASP A 114 3.94 3.79 -8.81
C ASP A 114 3.61 3.48 -10.27
N ALA A 115 4.28 4.18 -11.18
CA ALA A 115 4.03 4.05 -12.62
C ALA A 115 4.40 2.66 -13.18
N ARG A 116 5.15 1.85 -12.43
CA ARG A 116 5.54 0.50 -12.86
C ARG A 116 4.45 -0.55 -12.61
N PHE A 117 3.51 -0.28 -11.71
CA PHE A 117 2.47 -1.25 -11.36
C PHE A 117 1.57 -1.62 -12.53
N PRO A 118 1.17 -0.70 -13.42
CA PRO A 118 0.37 -1.09 -14.59
C PRO A 118 1.05 -2.07 -15.54
N ASP A 119 2.38 -2.21 -15.47
CA ASP A 119 3.11 -3.17 -16.30
C ASP A 119 2.92 -4.62 -15.86
N TYR A 120 2.43 -4.85 -14.65
CA TYR A 120 2.17 -6.20 -14.15
C TYR A 120 0.85 -6.73 -14.71
N GLN A 121 0.94 -7.76 -15.55
CA GLN A 121 -0.26 -8.44 -16.09
C GLN A 121 -1.12 -9.02 -14.98
N GLU A 122 -0.49 -9.46 -13.90
CA GLU A 122 -1.17 -10.03 -12.73
C GLU A 122 -2.12 -9.04 -12.06
N LEU A 123 -1.92 -7.73 -12.27
CA LEU A 123 -2.78 -6.67 -11.73
C LEU A 123 -3.87 -6.22 -12.69
N ALA A 124 -4.01 -6.86 -13.86
CA ALA A 124 -5.02 -6.47 -14.84
C ALA A 124 -6.42 -6.52 -14.22
N GLY A 125 -7.12 -5.38 -14.26
CA GLY A 125 -8.45 -5.25 -13.67
C GLY A 125 -8.48 -5.03 -12.17
N LEU A 126 -7.33 -5.01 -11.48
CA LEU A 126 -7.25 -4.83 -10.03
C LEU A 126 -6.79 -3.42 -9.63
N LEU A 127 -6.19 -2.67 -10.54
CA LEU A 127 -5.72 -1.31 -10.25
C LEU A 127 -6.87 -0.30 -10.30
N VAL A 128 -6.80 0.64 -9.38
CA VAL A 128 -7.74 1.76 -9.28
C VAL A 128 -7.08 3.04 -9.78
#